data_bd327b11d54996fc89f16c2d39d4330b
#
_entry.id   bd327b11d54996fc89f16c2d39d4330b
#
_cell.length_a   1.000
_cell.length_b   1.000
_cell.length_c   1.000
_cell.angle_alpha   90.00
_cell.angle_beta   90.00
_cell.angle_gamma   90.00
#
_symmetry.space_group_name_H-M   'P 1'
#
loop_
_entity.id
_entity.type
_entity.pdbx_description
1 polymer ?
#
loop_
_entity_poly.entity_id
_entity_poly.type
_entity_poly.pdbx_seq_one_letter_code
_entity_poly.pdbx_strand_id
1 'polypeptide(L)'
;MLVASNELDPSVKKALGELAARRQALGRQNAELDKLKEQRRQLVEDEKRLRDNLNAVGHDTALYKQTLDKLGETETAIGTLSTDIGKGAVETETAKEQLQDFISALTL
;
A
#
# COMPACT_ATOMS: atom_id res chain seq x y z
N MET A 1 -35.28 11.75 -20.43
CA MET A 1 -35.82 12.50 -19.29
C MET A 1 -34.82 12.54 -18.17
N LEU A 2 -34.62 13.69 -17.61
CA LEU A 2 -33.76 13.80 -16.42
C LEU A 2 -34.56 13.41 -15.18
N VAL A 3 -34.01 12.50 -14.42
CA VAL A 3 -34.59 12.13 -13.13
C VAL A 3 -33.82 12.93 -12.06
N ALA A 4 -34.52 13.77 -11.35
CA ALA A 4 -33.95 14.49 -10.23
C ALA A 4 -33.57 13.49 -9.14
N SER A 5 -32.47 13.78 -8.38
CA SER A 5 -31.98 12.86 -7.37
C SER A 5 -33.02 12.50 -6.31
N ASN A 6 -34.00 13.42 -6.03
CA ASN A 6 -35.09 13.17 -5.09
C ASN A 6 -36.17 12.25 -5.66
N GLU A 7 -36.13 11.96 -6.96
CA GLU A 7 -37.04 11.02 -7.61
C GLU A 7 -36.49 9.58 -7.62
N LEU A 8 -35.23 9.38 -7.25
CA LEU A 8 -34.67 8.04 -7.17
C LEU A 8 -35.27 7.28 -5.99
N ASP A 9 -35.51 5.99 -6.22
CA ASP A 9 -35.88 5.07 -5.17
C ASP A 9 -34.85 5.13 -4.04
N PRO A 10 -35.27 5.18 -2.77
CA PRO A 10 -34.30 5.16 -1.65
C PRO A 10 -33.33 3.99 -1.68
N SER A 11 -33.75 2.82 -2.15
CA SER A 11 -32.87 1.66 -2.27
C SER A 11 -31.81 1.88 -3.34
N VAL A 12 -32.12 2.55 -4.43
CA VAL A 12 -31.16 2.90 -5.48
C VAL A 12 -30.15 3.91 -4.96
N LYS A 13 -30.61 4.94 -4.26
CA LYS A 13 -29.71 5.94 -3.64
C LYS A 13 -28.75 5.28 -2.66
N LYS A 14 -29.25 4.38 -1.84
CA LYS A 14 -28.42 3.63 -0.89
C LYS A 14 -27.37 2.79 -1.60
N ALA A 15 -27.76 2.07 -2.65
CA ALA A 15 -26.86 1.24 -3.43
C ALA A 15 -25.77 2.07 -4.10
N LEU A 16 -26.11 3.22 -4.69
CA LEU A 16 -25.16 4.12 -5.32
C LEU A 16 -24.20 4.73 -4.29
N GLY A 17 -24.70 5.08 -3.11
CA GLY A 17 -23.88 5.58 -2.01
C GLY A 17 -22.88 4.54 -1.52
N GLU A 18 -23.32 3.29 -1.40
CA GLU A 18 -22.44 2.18 -1.02
C GLU A 18 -21.38 1.90 -2.08
N LEU A 19 -21.76 1.94 -3.35
CA LEU A 19 -20.82 1.78 -4.45
C LEU A 19 -19.73 2.86 -4.41
N ALA A 20 -20.11 4.11 -4.21
CA ALA A 20 -19.16 5.22 -4.11
C ALA A 20 -18.22 5.03 -2.91
N ALA A 21 -18.73 4.61 -1.77
CA ALA A 21 -17.95 4.36 -0.57
C ALA A 21 -16.93 3.23 -0.78
N ARG A 22 -17.34 2.14 -1.44
CA ARG A 22 -16.46 1.00 -1.73
C ARG A 22 -15.35 1.39 -2.70
N ARG A 23 -15.66 2.16 -3.73
CA ARG A 23 -14.67 2.68 -4.68
C ARG A 23 -13.66 3.59 -4.00
N GLN A 24 -14.13 4.45 -3.11
CA GLN A 24 -13.26 5.35 -2.36
C GLN A 24 -12.34 4.57 -1.42
N ALA A 25 -12.87 3.58 -0.74
CA ALA A 25 -12.06 2.72 0.14
C ALA A 25 -10.98 1.97 -0.64
N LEU A 26 -11.32 1.43 -1.81
CA LEU A 26 -10.36 0.75 -2.69
C LEU A 26 -9.26 1.71 -3.16
N GLY A 27 -9.64 2.93 -3.53
CA GLY A 27 -8.67 3.96 -3.92
C GLY A 27 -7.69 4.29 -2.81
N ARG A 28 -8.16 4.38 -1.57
CA ARG A 28 -7.29 4.61 -0.41
C ARG A 28 -6.35 3.43 -0.16
N GLN A 29 -6.83 2.20 -0.30
CA GLN A 29 -6.00 1.00 -0.16
C GLN A 29 -4.90 0.96 -1.21
N ASN A 30 -5.23 1.26 -2.47
CA ASN A 30 -4.25 1.35 -3.55
C ASN A 30 -3.19 2.42 -3.27
N ALA A 31 -3.61 3.59 -2.81
CA ALA A 31 -2.70 4.69 -2.50
C ALA A 31 -1.76 4.32 -1.35
N GLU A 32 -2.28 3.67 -0.31
CA GLU A 32 -1.46 3.20 0.82
C GLU A 32 -0.45 2.15 0.37
N LEU A 33 -0.87 1.21 -0.48
CA LEU A 33 0.02 0.19 -1.02
C LEU A 33 1.15 0.81 -1.85
N ASP A 34 0.84 1.79 -2.68
CA ASP A 34 1.84 2.52 -3.48
C ASP A 34 2.83 3.25 -2.59
N LYS A 35 2.35 3.84 -1.50
CA LYS A 35 3.20 4.52 -0.51
C LYS A 35 4.17 3.55 0.15
N LEU A 36 3.70 2.38 0.56
CA LEU A 36 4.55 1.35 1.16
C LEU A 36 5.62 0.86 0.17
N LYS A 37 5.25 0.67 -1.08
CA LYS A 37 6.19 0.26 -2.14
C LYS A 37 7.27 1.32 -2.36
N GLU A 38 6.90 2.60 -2.35
CA GLU A 38 7.85 3.70 -2.50
C GLU A 38 8.80 3.78 -1.31
N GLN A 39 8.28 3.62 -0.10
CA GLN A 39 9.12 3.58 1.11
C GLN A 39 10.12 2.43 1.05
N ARG A 40 9.67 1.25 0.59
CA ARG A 40 10.58 0.10 0.43
C ARG A 40 11.65 0.38 -0.61
N ARG A 41 11.28 0.99 -1.74
CA ARG A 41 12.23 1.35 -2.79
C ARG A 41 13.34 2.25 -2.27
N GLN A 42 12.98 3.27 -1.48
CA GLN A 42 13.96 4.17 -0.89
C GLN A 42 14.90 3.45 0.08
N LEU A 43 14.36 2.54 0.89
CA LEU A 43 15.18 1.76 1.83
C LEU A 43 16.12 0.79 1.11
N VAL A 44 15.69 0.22 -0.01
CA VAL A 44 16.56 -0.64 -0.83
C VAL A 44 17.72 0.17 -1.42
N GLU A 45 17.48 1.41 -1.85
CA GLU A 45 18.55 2.31 -2.28
C GLU A 45 19.48 2.66 -1.14
N ASP A 46 18.96 2.91 0.04
CA ASP A 46 19.76 3.18 1.25
C ASP A 46 20.61 1.96 1.61
N GLU A 47 20.04 0.77 1.53
CA GLU A 47 20.78 -0.48 1.78
C GLU A 47 21.98 -0.60 0.86
N LYS A 48 21.79 -0.34 -0.42
CA LYS A 48 22.88 -0.39 -1.39
C LYS A 48 23.98 0.61 -1.05
N ARG A 49 23.60 1.84 -0.74
CA ARG A 49 24.55 2.88 -0.35
C ARG A 49 25.32 2.50 0.91
N LEU A 50 24.64 1.93 1.90
CA LEU A 50 25.27 1.49 3.14
C LEU A 50 26.26 0.36 2.89
N ARG A 51 25.95 -0.58 2.01
CA ARG A 51 26.87 -1.65 1.62
C ARG A 51 28.09 -1.11 0.90
N ASP A 52 27.92 -0.16 -0.01
CA ASP A 52 29.01 0.49 -0.70
C ASP A 52 29.91 1.23 0.28
N ASN A 53 29.32 1.94 1.23
CA ASN A 53 30.06 2.64 2.28
C ASN A 53 30.82 1.65 3.18
N LEU A 54 30.20 0.54 3.53
CA LEU A 54 30.80 -0.49 4.36
C LEU A 54 32.07 -1.07 3.70
N ASN A 55 32.01 -1.27 2.39
CA ASN A 55 33.15 -1.78 1.63
C ASN A 55 34.31 -0.77 1.52
N ALA A 56 34.02 0.50 1.74
CA ALA A 56 35.00 1.58 1.63
C ALA A 56 35.69 1.92 2.95
N VAL A 57 35.23 1.41 4.09
CA VAL A 57 35.80 1.72 5.40
C VAL A 57 36.57 0.53 5.99
N GLY A 58 37.51 0.81 6.85
CA GLY A 58 38.30 -0.24 7.52
C GLY A 58 37.45 -0.99 8.54
N HIS A 59 37.62 -2.30 8.60
CA HIS A 59 36.81 -3.19 9.44
C HIS A 59 36.93 -2.91 10.94
N ASP A 60 38.08 -2.35 11.36
CA ASP A 60 38.32 -2.09 12.79
C ASP A 60 37.89 -0.72 13.25
N THR A 61 37.18 0.01 12.42
CA THR A 61 36.77 1.38 12.74
C THR A 61 35.38 1.41 13.39
N ALA A 62 35.14 2.43 14.23
CA ALA A 62 33.85 2.68 14.78
C ALA A 62 32.83 2.96 13.67
N LEU A 63 33.25 3.61 12.58
CA LEU A 63 32.38 3.90 11.43
C LEU A 63 31.92 2.61 10.76
N TYR A 64 32.75 1.61 10.62
CA TYR A 64 32.38 0.30 10.07
C TYR A 64 31.24 -0.30 10.91
N LYS A 65 31.41 -0.33 12.24
CA LYS A 65 30.42 -0.90 13.15
C LYS A 65 29.10 -0.14 13.07
N GLN A 66 29.13 1.20 13.06
CA GLN A 66 27.94 2.03 12.95
C GLN A 66 27.23 1.78 11.62
N THR A 67 27.99 1.67 10.53
CA THR A 67 27.43 1.41 9.21
C THR A 67 26.79 0.03 9.15
N LEU A 68 27.43 -0.97 9.74
CA LEU A 68 26.90 -2.34 9.80
C LEU A 68 25.61 -2.39 10.60
N ASP A 69 25.54 -1.71 11.75
CA ASP A 69 24.34 -1.62 12.57
C ASP A 69 23.18 -0.96 11.80
N LYS A 70 23.49 0.12 11.09
CA LYS A 70 22.49 0.82 10.26
C LYS A 70 22.00 -0.05 9.12
N LEU A 71 22.89 -0.80 8.49
CA LEU A 71 22.53 -1.75 7.44
C LEU A 71 21.55 -2.81 7.98
N GLY A 72 21.83 -3.37 9.16
CA GLY A 72 20.95 -4.34 9.80
C GLY A 72 19.57 -3.79 10.09
N GLU A 73 19.49 -2.55 10.62
CA GLU A 73 18.21 -1.87 10.86
C GLU A 73 17.44 -1.65 9.56
N THR A 74 18.14 -1.24 8.50
CA THR A 74 17.54 -1.00 7.19
C THR A 74 16.98 -2.30 6.60
N GLU A 75 17.72 -3.39 6.70
CA GLU A 75 17.26 -4.71 6.23
C GLU A 75 16.02 -5.18 6.98
N THR A 76 15.97 -4.97 8.30
CA THR A 76 14.78 -5.28 9.10
C THR A 76 13.58 -4.46 8.65
N ALA A 77 13.77 -3.17 8.42
CA ALA A 77 12.71 -2.28 7.95
C ALA A 77 12.18 -2.70 6.57
N ILE A 78 13.08 -3.10 5.66
CA ILE A 78 12.70 -3.63 4.34
C ILE A 78 11.85 -4.90 4.49
N GLY A 79 12.23 -5.79 5.38
CA GLY A 79 11.49 -7.01 5.66
C GLY A 79 10.08 -6.73 6.17
N THR A 80 9.94 -5.79 7.10
CA THR A 80 8.63 -5.36 7.64
C THR A 80 7.76 -4.77 6.54
N LEU A 81 8.32 -3.86 5.72
CA LEU A 81 7.59 -3.27 4.60
C LEU A 81 7.16 -4.31 3.57
N SER A 82 8.03 -5.28 3.28
CA SER A 82 7.70 -6.37 2.34
C SER A 82 6.53 -7.21 2.84
N THR A 83 6.48 -7.50 4.13
CA THR A 83 5.34 -8.20 4.75
C THR A 83 4.07 -7.37 4.65
N ASP A 84 4.13 -6.08 4.98
CA ASP A 84 2.98 -5.18 4.94
C ASP A 84 2.47 -4.99 3.51
N ILE A 85 3.37 -4.90 2.54
CA ILE A 85 3.01 -4.83 1.11
C ILE A 85 2.29 -6.11 0.69
N GLY A 86 2.77 -7.27 1.10
CA GLY A 86 2.12 -8.55 0.80
C GLY A 86 0.70 -8.62 1.35
N LYS A 87 0.51 -8.21 2.60
CA LYS A 87 -0.82 -8.15 3.22
C LYS A 87 -1.72 -7.14 2.52
N GLY A 88 -1.20 -5.96 2.25
CA GLY A 88 -1.93 -4.90 1.58
C GLY A 88 -2.36 -5.30 0.18
N ALA A 89 -1.53 -6.03 -0.55
CA ALA A 89 -1.86 -6.53 -1.88
C ALA A 89 -3.02 -7.54 -1.84
N VAL A 90 -3.02 -8.43 -0.86
CA VAL A 90 -4.11 -9.41 -0.67
C VAL A 90 -5.41 -8.69 -0.30
N GLU A 91 -5.35 -7.75 0.64
CA GLU A 91 -6.52 -6.98 1.07
C GLU A 91 -7.10 -6.16 -0.08
N THR A 92 -6.24 -5.56 -0.90
CA THR A 92 -6.67 -4.78 -2.06
C THR A 92 -7.34 -5.67 -3.09
N GLU A 93 -6.79 -6.83 -3.38
CA GLU A 93 -7.39 -7.78 -4.32
C GLU A 93 -8.74 -8.29 -3.82
N THR A 94 -8.85 -8.61 -2.53
CA THR A 94 -10.11 -8.99 -1.92
C THR A 94 -11.15 -7.89 -2.03
N ALA A 95 -10.76 -6.65 -1.77
CA ALA A 95 -11.67 -5.50 -1.90
C ALA A 95 -12.13 -5.29 -3.33
N LYS A 96 -11.26 -5.51 -4.33
CA LYS A 96 -11.63 -5.46 -5.75
C LYS A 96 -12.67 -6.52 -6.09
N GLU A 97 -12.46 -7.74 -5.65
CA GLU A 97 -13.39 -8.84 -5.88
C GLU A 97 -14.75 -8.55 -5.24
N GLN A 98 -14.74 -8.08 -4.00
CA GLN A 98 -15.97 -7.70 -3.29
C GLN A 98 -16.71 -6.57 -3.99
N LEU A 99 -15.97 -5.59 -4.52
CA LEU A 99 -16.57 -4.50 -5.28
C LEU A 99 -17.22 -5.01 -6.56
N GLN A 100 -16.55 -5.89 -7.29
CA GLN A 100 -17.09 -6.49 -8.51
C GLN A 100 -18.34 -7.32 -8.20
N ASP A 101 -18.31 -8.11 -7.13
CA ASP A 101 -19.47 -8.89 -6.70
C ASP A 101 -20.64 -8.00 -6.33
N PHE A 102 -20.38 -6.90 -5.64
CA PHE A 102 -21.39 -5.91 -5.29
C PHE A 102 -22.01 -5.30 -6.55
N ILE A 103 -21.20 -4.89 -7.51
CA ILE A 103 -21.66 -4.32 -8.78
C ILE A 103 -22.52 -5.33 -9.54
N SER A 104 -22.08 -6.58 -9.62
CA SER A 104 -22.79 -7.65 -10.32
C SER A 104 -24.12 -7.98 -9.68
N ALA A 105 -24.25 -7.79 -8.38
CA ALA A 105 -25.48 -8.04 -7.63
C ALA A 105 -26.46 -6.86 -7.67
N LEU A 106 -26.01 -5.68 -8.14
CA LEU A 106 -26.90 -4.51 -8.22
C LEU A 106 -28.00 -4.73 -9.24
N THR A 107 -29.22 -4.56 -8.79
CA THR A 107 -30.42 -4.64 -9.63
C THR A 107 -31.06 -3.24 -9.64
N LEU A 108 -30.58 -2.41 -10.52
CA LEU A 108 -31.07 -1.03 -10.68
C LEU A 108 -32.07 -0.93 -11.84
#